data_9030d3c6dd75b7694b578df4bd5c6f01
#
_entry.id   9030d3c6dd75b7694b578df4bd5c6f01
#
_cell.length_a   1.000
_cell.length_b   1.000
_cell.length_c   1.000
_cell.angle_alpha   90.00
_cell.angle_beta   90.00
_cell.angle_gamma   90.00
#
_symmetry.space_group_name_H-M   'P 1'
#
loop_
_entity.id
_entity.type
_entity.pdbx_description
1 polymer ?
#
loop_
_entity_poly.entity_id
_entity_poly.type
_entity_poly.pdbx_seq_one_letter_code
_entity_poly.pdbx_strand_id
1 'polypeptide(L)'
;MTIAALQGVEVDYPARGRALGPLDLAIGEGEIIALVGPSGCGKSTALRLLAGLEAPSRGTVRRQPGRGETSVVFQAPTLAPWLTARANVALPLELAGTPRRVARDRAAEALARVGLAAGVDARPAQLSGGMAMRVSLARALVTDPRLLLLDEPFAALDEITRRALADDVLALWARYRPAIVFVTHNVEEAVYMASRVVVMTRGPGLVAAQVAVDGPLPRPAHFRTSAGFRETAETVSIALAAGMEAAA
;
A
#
# COMPACT_ATOMS: atom_id res chain seq x y z
N MET A 1 0.52 7.54 17.99
CA MET A 1 1.31 8.72 17.55
C MET A 1 1.17 8.87 16.04
N THR A 2 1.14 10.12 15.48
CA THR A 2 1.02 10.31 14.02
C THR A 2 2.37 10.11 13.36
N ILE A 3 2.49 9.18 12.42
CA ILE A 3 3.75 8.88 11.71
C ILE A 3 3.91 9.70 10.43
N ALA A 4 2.79 9.99 9.74
CA ALA A 4 2.77 10.86 8.58
C ALA A 4 1.43 11.61 8.49
N ALA A 5 1.40 12.77 7.85
CA ALA A 5 0.18 13.52 7.63
C ALA A 5 0.25 14.37 6.35
N LEU A 6 -0.87 14.45 5.66
CA LEU A 6 -1.18 15.44 4.65
C LEU A 6 -2.07 16.48 5.31
N GLN A 7 -1.78 17.79 5.17
CA GLN A 7 -2.52 18.88 5.78
C GLN A 7 -2.86 19.93 4.72
N GLY A 8 -4.13 20.02 4.34
CA GLY A 8 -4.64 20.89 3.30
C GLY A 8 -3.91 20.73 1.96
N VAL A 9 -3.50 19.50 1.63
CA VAL A 9 -2.62 19.25 0.50
C VAL A 9 -3.40 19.32 -0.81
N GLU A 10 -2.88 20.12 -1.76
CA GLU A 10 -3.37 20.20 -3.13
C GLU A 10 -2.26 19.87 -4.12
N VAL A 11 -2.62 19.23 -5.23
CA VAL A 11 -1.72 18.98 -6.36
C VAL A 11 -2.38 19.43 -7.64
N ASP A 12 -1.73 20.39 -8.31
CA ASP A 12 -2.14 20.94 -9.59
C ASP A 12 -1.12 20.54 -10.67
N TYR A 13 -1.56 19.90 -11.75
CA TYR A 13 -0.73 19.60 -12.91
C TYR A 13 -0.99 20.59 -14.04
N PRO A 14 0.06 21.22 -14.65
CA PRO A 14 -0.11 22.25 -15.67
C PRO A 14 -1.04 21.86 -16.82
N ALA A 15 -0.99 20.59 -17.25
CA ALA A 15 -1.77 20.10 -18.40
C ALA A 15 -3.13 19.50 -18.02
N ARG A 16 -3.40 19.22 -16.72
CA ARG A 16 -4.59 18.47 -16.28
C ARG A 16 -5.41 19.19 -15.22
N GLY A 17 -4.92 20.34 -14.72
CA GLY A 17 -5.54 21.05 -13.61
C GLY A 17 -5.37 20.32 -12.27
N ARG A 18 -6.27 20.58 -11.33
CA ARG A 18 -6.22 20.02 -9.99
C ARG A 18 -6.51 18.52 -10.00
N ALA A 19 -5.56 17.75 -9.53
CA ALA A 19 -5.65 16.29 -9.42
C ALA A 19 -6.02 15.83 -8.00
N LEU A 20 -5.67 16.62 -6.98
CA LEU A 20 -5.87 16.26 -5.57
C LEU A 20 -6.15 17.48 -4.72
N GLY A 21 -7.07 17.34 -3.77
CA GLY A 21 -7.23 18.22 -2.62
C GLY A 21 -8.18 19.40 -2.77
N PRO A 22 -8.30 20.14 -1.64
CA PRO A 22 -7.51 20.00 -0.41
C PRO A 22 -7.76 18.68 0.32
N LEU A 23 -6.68 18.00 0.70
CA LEU A 23 -6.72 16.69 1.36
C LEU A 23 -6.07 16.77 2.75
N ASP A 24 -6.83 16.36 3.77
CA ASP A 24 -6.36 16.12 5.12
C ASP A 24 -6.38 14.62 5.43
N LEU A 25 -5.21 14.05 5.77
CA LEU A 25 -5.07 12.65 6.12
C LEU A 25 -3.96 12.49 7.17
N ALA A 26 -4.30 12.00 8.34
CA ALA A 26 -3.32 11.62 9.36
C ALA A 26 -3.19 10.10 9.40
N ILE A 27 -1.97 9.60 9.51
CA ILE A 27 -1.63 8.17 9.58
C ILE A 27 -1.00 7.90 10.96
N GLY A 28 -1.61 7.00 11.72
CA GLY A 28 -1.11 6.55 13.02
C GLY A 28 0.00 5.49 12.89
N GLU A 29 0.83 5.35 13.92
CA GLU A 29 1.77 4.23 14.01
C GLU A 29 1.03 2.90 14.02
N GLY A 30 1.49 1.93 13.21
CA GLY A 30 0.87 0.62 13.09
C GLY A 30 -0.56 0.62 12.53
N GLU A 31 -1.06 1.76 12.05
CA GLU A 31 -2.38 1.85 11.42
C GLU A 31 -2.35 1.30 10.00
N ILE A 32 -3.43 0.64 9.57
CA ILE A 32 -3.62 0.25 8.16
C ILE A 32 -4.77 1.07 7.60
N ILE A 33 -4.48 1.91 6.62
CA ILE A 33 -5.45 2.75 5.92
C ILE A 33 -5.60 2.29 4.48
N ALA A 34 -6.85 2.10 4.04
CA ALA A 34 -7.18 1.94 2.62
C ALA A 34 -7.65 3.27 2.04
N LEU A 35 -7.12 3.65 0.87
CA LEU A 35 -7.65 4.72 0.05
C LEU A 35 -8.46 4.10 -1.09
N VAL A 36 -9.77 4.35 -1.13
CA VAL A 36 -10.66 3.89 -2.19
C VAL A 36 -11.28 5.07 -2.92
N GLY A 37 -11.55 4.90 -4.21
CA GLY A 37 -12.14 5.96 -5.04
C GLY A 37 -12.01 5.65 -6.52
N PRO A 38 -12.69 6.41 -7.39
CA PRO A 38 -12.65 6.22 -8.84
C PRO A 38 -11.24 6.36 -9.40
N SER A 39 -11.02 5.81 -10.60
CA SER A 39 -9.75 5.98 -11.31
C SER A 39 -9.49 7.47 -11.59
N GLY A 40 -8.25 7.91 -11.40
CA GLY A 40 -7.83 9.29 -11.64
C GLY A 40 -8.20 10.29 -10.52
N CYS A 41 -8.80 9.86 -9.41
CA CYS A 41 -9.14 10.76 -8.30
C CYS A 41 -7.96 11.20 -7.41
N GLY A 42 -6.73 10.81 -7.72
CA GLY A 42 -5.54 11.27 -6.98
C GLY A 42 -5.00 10.34 -5.91
N LYS A 43 -5.51 9.09 -5.76
CA LYS A 43 -5.02 8.12 -4.76
C LYS A 43 -3.51 7.87 -4.86
N SER A 44 -3.02 7.54 -6.06
CA SER A 44 -1.58 7.33 -6.31
C SER A 44 -0.78 8.62 -6.12
N THR A 45 -1.37 9.79 -6.39
CA THR A 45 -0.75 11.08 -6.08
C THR A 45 -0.59 11.26 -4.56
N ALA A 46 -1.60 10.94 -3.76
CA ALA A 46 -1.50 10.96 -2.30
C ALA A 46 -0.40 10.01 -1.79
N LEU A 47 -0.29 8.79 -2.36
CA LEU A 47 0.82 7.89 -2.03
C LEU A 47 2.19 8.45 -2.39
N ARG A 48 2.33 9.08 -3.58
CA ARG A 48 3.61 9.70 -4.00
C ARG A 48 4.01 10.85 -3.10
N LEU A 49 3.06 11.65 -2.62
CA LEU A 49 3.31 12.70 -1.62
C LEU A 49 3.82 12.10 -0.30
N LEU A 50 3.16 11.05 0.20
CA LEU A 50 3.59 10.33 1.40
C LEU A 50 4.95 9.66 1.23
N ALA A 51 5.26 9.18 0.02
CA ALA A 51 6.56 8.61 -0.32
C ALA A 51 7.68 9.66 -0.46
N GLY A 52 7.33 10.94 -0.61
CA GLY A 52 8.28 12.00 -0.93
C GLY A 52 8.79 11.98 -2.37
N LEU A 53 8.05 11.31 -3.24
CA LEU A 53 8.34 11.25 -4.68
C LEU A 53 7.71 12.43 -5.43
N GLU A 54 6.82 13.18 -4.77
CA GLU A 54 6.14 14.33 -5.32
C GLU A 54 6.02 15.41 -4.23
N ALA A 55 6.02 16.68 -4.63
CA ALA A 55 5.79 17.81 -3.75
C ALA A 55 4.36 18.34 -3.95
N PRO A 56 3.68 18.79 -2.89
CA PRO A 56 2.37 19.40 -3.03
C PRO A 56 2.48 20.79 -3.67
N SER A 57 1.45 21.19 -4.43
CA SER A 57 1.33 22.57 -4.94
C SER A 57 0.94 23.54 -3.81
N ARG A 58 0.15 23.06 -2.84
CA ARG A 58 -0.24 23.78 -1.61
C ARG A 58 -0.39 22.79 -0.45
N GLY A 59 -0.40 23.32 0.77
CA GLY A 59 -0.49 22.53 1.99
C GLY A 59 0.85 21.96 2.43
N THR A 60 0.82 21.04 3.37
CA THR A 60 2.04 20.51 4.01
C THR A 60 1.99 18.99 4.11
N VAL A 61 3.10 18.34 3.77
CA VAL A 61 3.31 16.89 3.99
C VAL A 61 4.27 16.74 5.17
N ARG A 62 3.80 16.13 6.25
CA ARG A 62 4.64 15.78 7.41
C ARG A 62 4.95 14.29 7.38
N ARG A 63 6.21 13.93 7.57
CA ARG A 63 6.72 12.55 7.63
C ARG A 63 7.71 12.45 8.77
N GLN A 64 7.46 11.54 9.72
CA GLN A 64 8.42 11.21 10.78
C GLN A 64 9.46 10.19 10.34
N PRO A 65 9.13 9.18 9.47
CA PRO A 65 10.12 8.22 9.01
C PRO A 65 11.29 8.91 8.31
N GLY A 66 12.48 8.50 8.68
CA GLY A 66 13.73 8.95 8.08
C GLY A 66 13.98 8.32 6.71
N ARG A 67 15.16 8.60 6.17
CA ARG A 67 15.58 8.02 4.89
C ARG A 67 15.69 6.49 5.02
N GLY A 68 15.02 5.75 4.12
CA GLY A 68 14.99 4.29 4.11
C GLY A 68 13.93 3.66 5.00
N GLU A 69 13.21 4.45 5.83
CA GLU A 69 12.13 3.95 6.69
C GLU A 69 10.74 4.04 6.04
N THR A 70 10.66 4.54 4.81
CA THR A 70 9.46 4.50 3.96
C THR A 70 9.73 3.64 2.75
N SER A 71 8.86 2.67 2.50
CA SER A 71 8.94 1.79 1.33
C SER A 71 7.68 1.85 0.50
N VAL A 72 7.84 1.68 -0.82
CA VAL A 72 6.73 1.72 -1.78
C VAL A 72 6.69 0.42 -2.58
N VAL A 73 5.50 -0.16 -2.72
CA VAL A 73 5.18 -1.23 -3.67
C VAL A 73 4.24 -0.63 -4.72
N PHE A 74 4.66 -0.65 -5.97
CA PHE A 74 3.88 -0.15 -7.10
C PHE A 74 2.96 -1.24 -7.67
N GLN A 75 1.96 -0.84 -8.43
CA GLN A 75 1.02 -1.73 -9.12
C GLN A 75 1.75 -2.76 -10.00
N ALA A 76 2.77 -2.34 -10.74
CA ALA A 76 3.72 -3.26 -11.37
C ALA A 76 4.85 -3.60 -10.39
N PRO A 77 5.33 -4.85 -10.33
CA PRO A 77 6.38 -5.27 -9.40
C PRO A 77 7.71 -4.51 -9.54
N THR A 78 7.95 -3.86 -10.68
CA THR A 78 9.13 -3.03 -10.97
C THR A 78 10.46 -3.69 -10.61
N LEU A 79 10.57 -5.00 -10.88
CA LEU A 79 11.79 -5.77 -10.63
C LEU A 79 12.81 -5.50 -11.73
N ALA A 80 14.10 -5.41 -11.36
CA ALA A 80 15.20 -5.35 -12.30
C ALA A 80 15.30 -6.68 -13.05
N PRO A 81 15.04 -6.73 -14.39
CA PRO A 81 14.87 -7.99 -15.13
C PRO A 81 16.17 -8.82 -15.23
N TRP A 82 17.32 -8.18 -15.07
CA TRP A 82 18.63 -8.84 -15.09
C TRP A 82 19.07 -9.40 -13.73
N LEU A 83 18.36 -9.07 -12.65
CA LEU A 83 18.64 -9.55 -11.29
C LEU A 83 17.77 -10.75 -10.94
N THR A 84 18.28 -11.64 -10.07
CA THR A 84 17.47 -12.68 -9.44
C THR A 84 16.49 -12.07 -8.42
N ALA A 85 15.50 -12.85 -7.94
CA ALA A 85 14.60 -12.43 -6.88
C ALA A 85 15.39 -11.97 -5.63
N ARG A 86 16.36 -12.77 -5.18
CA ARG A 86 17.23 -12.43 -4.05
C ARG A 86 18.02 -11.13 -4.27
N ALA A 87 18.56 -10.92 -5.47
CA ALA A 87 19.31 -9.70 -5.79
C ALA A 87 18.40 -8.47 -5.87
N ASN A 88 17.17 -8.61 -6.37
CA ASN A 88 16.16 -7.56 -6.35
C ASN A 88 15.80 -7.14 -4.92
N VAL A 89 15.61 -8.11 -4.03
CA VAL A 89 15.29 -7.85 -2.62
C VAL A 89 16.49 -7.27 -1.87
N ALA A 90 17.71 -7.71 -2.16
CA ALA A 90 18.93 -7.20 -1.53
C ALA A 90 19.27 -5.76 -1.95
N LEU A 91 18.80 -5.31 -3.12
CA LEU A 91 19.20 -4.05 -3.74
C LEU A 91 19.05 -2.82 -2.83
N PRO A 92 17.95 -2.58 -2.11
CA PRO A 92 17.83 -1.44 -1.21
C PRO A 92 18.88 -1.42 -0.10
N LEU A 93 19.22 -2.58 0.44
CA LEU A 93 20.24 -2.72 1.48
C LEU A 93 21.64 -2.47 0.92
N GLU A 94 21.95 -3.00 -0.28
CA GLU A 94 23.22 -2.77 -0.95
C GLU A 94 23.41 -1.28 -1.26
N LEU A 95 22.36 -0.58 -1.73
CA LEU A 95 22.38 0.86 -1.99
C LEU A 95 22.52 1.69 -0.70
N ALA A 96 22.04 1.17 0.44
CA ALA A 96 22.24 1.77 1.76
C ALA A 96 23.62 1.47 2.38
N GLY A 97 24.51 0.76 1.66
CA GLY A 97 25.87 0.46 2.11
C GLY A 97 26.01 -0.84 2.92
N THR A 98 24.96 -1.66 3.02
CA THR A 98 25.05 -2.98 3.67
C THR A 98 25.95 -3.90 2.85
N PRO A 99 26.93 -4.62 3.47
CA PRO A 99 27.80 -5.55 2.76
C PRO A 99 26.96 -6.59 1.99
N ARG A 100 27.35 -6.86 0.74
CA ARG A 100 26.58 -7.67 -0.21
C ARG A 100 26.18 -9.06 0.34
N ARG A 101 27.04 -9.70 1.09
CA ARG A 101 26.74 -10.99 1.73
C ARG A 101 25.59 -10.84 2.72
N VAL A 102 25.67 -9.88 3.62
CA VAL A 102 24.64 -9.62 4.64
C VAL A 102 23.32 -9.23 3.99
N ALA A 103 23.35 -8.34 2.98
CA ALA A 103 22.17 -7.94 2.23
C ALA A 103 21.46 -9.13 1.57
N ARG A 104 22.22 -10.08 1.00
CA ARG A 104 21.68 -11.28 0.36
C ARG A 104 21.14 -12.31 1.36
N ASP A 105 21.76 -12.45 2.53
CA ASP A 105 21.25 -13.30 3.61
C ASP A 105 19.90 -12.76 4.11
N ARG A 106 19.81 -11.46 4.41
CA ARG A 106 18.54 -10.79 4.77
C ARG A 106 17.48 -10.89 3.67
N ALA A 107 17.88 -10.78 2.40
CA ALA A 107 16.97 -10.91 1.27
C ALA A 107 16.39 -12.34 1.15
N ALA A 108 17.19 -13.38 1.39
CA ALA A 108 16.73 -14.76 1.40
C ALA A 108 15.69 -14.99 2.52
N GLU A 109 15.95 -14.44 3.72
CA GLU A 109 15.00 -14.49 4.82
C GLU A 109 13.70 -13.74 4.49
N ALA A 110 13.79 -12.54 3.88
CA ALA A 110 12.62 -11.77 3.48
C ALA A 110 11.77 -12.51 2.43
N LEU A 111 12.41 -13.19 1.46
CA LEU A 111 11.73 -14.04 0.48
C LEU A 111 11.06 -15.24 1.14
N ALA A 112 11.71 -15.89 2.09
CA ALA A 112 11.09 -16.99 2.84
C ALA A 112 9.82 -16.54 3.59
N ARG A 113 9.80 -15.32 4.14
CA ARG A 113 8.65 -14.74 4.84
C ARG A 113 7.43 -14.51 3.93
N VAL A 114 7.63 -14.33 2.64
CA VAL A 114 6.56 -14.19 1.63
C VAL A 114 6.31 -15.49 0.88
N GLY A 115 6.80 -16.64 1.38
CA GLY A 115 6.55 -17.96 0.79
C GLY A 115 7.35 -18.26 -0.48
N LEU A 116 8.50 -17.57 -0.70
CA LEU A 116 9.34 -17.73 -1.90
C LEU A 116 10.73 -18.31 -1.61
N ALA A 117 10.87 -19.14 -0.58
CA ALA A 117 12.15 -19.74 -0.22
C ALA A 117 12.78 -20.56 -1.38
N ALA A 118 11.98 -21.26 -2.18
CA ALA A 118 12.47 -22.08 -3.30
C ALA A 118 12.78 -21.23 -4.56
N GLY A 119 12.26 -20.00 -4.66
CA GLY A 119 12.39 -19.15 -5.86
C GLY A 119 13.46 -18.05 -5.78
N VAL A 120 14.37 -18.14 -4.83
CA VAL A 120 15.34 -17.05 -4.54
C VAL A 120 16.27 -16.71 -5.70
N ASP A 121 16.61 -17.66 -6.55
CA ASP A 121 17.52 -17.48 -7.68
C ASP A 121 16.79 -17.31 -9.01
N ALA A 122 15.44 -17.37 -9.03
CA ALA A 122 14.65 -17.12 -10.23
C ALA A 122 14.77 -15.64 -10.67
N ARG A 123 14.76 -15.41 -11.98
CA ARG A 123 14.68 -14.07 -12.59
C ARG A 123 13.22 -13.67 -12.82
N PRO A 124 12.90 -12.38 -12.93
CA PRO A 124 11.54 -11.89 -13.13
C PRO A 124 10.77 -12.58 -14.24
N ALA A 125 11.42 -12.92 -15.36
CA ALA A 125 10.81 -13.65 -16.48
C ALA A 125 10.39 -15.09 -16.15
N GLN A 126 10.86 -15.65 -15.04
CA GLN A 126 10.56 -17.01 -14.57
C GLN A 126 9.52 -17.03 -13.44
N LEU A 127 9.04 -15.85 -13.03
CA LEU A 127 8.08 -15.68 -11.94
C LEU A 127 6.67 -15.49 -12.49
N SER A 128 5.67 -16.08 -11.84
CA SER A 128 4.28 -15.67 -12.06
C SER A 128 4.04 -14.23 -11.56
N GLY A 129 2.96 -13.59 -11.99
CA GLY A 129 2.61 -12.25 -11.51
C GLY A 129 2.52 -12.17 -9.98
N GLY A 130 1.91 -13.16 -9.34
CA GLY A 130 1.85 -13.25 -7.88
C GLY A 130 3.21 -13.43 -7.23
N MET A 131 4.08 -14.27 -7.80
CA MET A 131 5.45 -14.43 -7.30
C MET A 131 6.26 -13.13 -7.44
N ALA A 132 6.15 -12.45 -8.58
CA ALA A 132 6.83 -11.16 -8.80
C ALA A 132 6.35 -10.08 -7.81
N MET A 133 5.05 -10.05 -7.50
CA MET A 133 4.51 -9.15 -6.48
C MET A 133 5.02 -9.47 -5.07
N ARG A 134 5.11 -10.76 -4.71
CA ARG A 134 5.72 -11.20 -3.45
C ARG A 134 7.20 -10.79 -3.35
N VAL A 135 7.97 -10.87 -4.43
CA VAL A 135 9.36 -10.36 -4.49
C VAL A 135 9.39 -8.85 -4.26
N SER A 136 8.47 -8.09 -4.89
CA SER A 136 8.36 -6.63 -4.67
C SER A 136 8.01 -6.29 -3.22
N LEU A 137 7.09 -7.04 -2.60
CA LEU A 137 6.75 -6.90 -1.19
C LEU A 137 7.95 -7.23 -0.28
N ALA A 138 8.66 -8.35 -0.53
CA ALA A 138 9.86 -8.70 0.22
C ALA A 138 10.95 -7.61 0.11
N ARG A 139 11.13 -7.03 -1.10
CA ARG A 139 12.03 -5.90 -1.34
C ARG A 139 11.66 -4.66 -0.53
N ALA A 140 10.36 -4.37 -0.41
CA ALA A 140 9.89 -3.25 0.39
C ALA A 140 10.07 -3.48 1.89
N LEU A 141 9.93 -4.72 2.36
CA LEU A 141 10.01 -5.07 3.78
C LEU A 141 11.43 -5.33 4.28
N VAL A 142 12.41 -5.59 3.40
CA VAL A 142 13.78 -5.95 3.80
C VAL A 142 14.51 -4.83 4.55
N THR A 143 14.04 -3.58 4.40
CA THR A 143 14.57 -2.39 5.08
C THR A 143 13.92 -2.14 6.43
N ASP A 144 12.97 -2.99 6.87
CA ASP A 144 12.19 -2.85 8.10
C ASP A 144 11.50 -1.46 8.18
N PRO A 145 10.65 -1.09 7.18
CA PRO A 145 10.09 0.25 7.08
C PRO A 145 9.09 0.53 8.19
N ARG A 146 9.06 1.79 8.65
CA ARG A 146 8.00 2.29 9.56
C ARG A 146 6.73 2.67 8.82
N LEU A 147 6.85 3.03 7.53
CA LEU A 147 5.73 3.36 6.65
C LEU A 147 5.83 2.54 5.35
N LEU A 148 4.80 1.75 5.07
CA LEU A 148 4.67 0.94 3.86
C LEU A 148 3.51 1.48 3.00
N LEU A 149 3.82 1.83 1.77
CA LEU A 149 2.88 2.41 0.81
C LEU A 149 2.66 1.40 -0.33
N LEU A 150 1.39 1.03 -0.59
CA LEU A 150 1.06 0.00 -1.58
C LEU A 150 0.08 0.61 -2.61
N ASP A 151 0.51 0.72 -3.86
CA ASP A 151 -0.31 1.25 -4.95
C ASP A 151 -0.93 0.10 -5.75
N GLU A 152 -2.19 -0.21 -5.52
CA GLU A 152 -2.95 -1.30 -6.14
C GLU A 152 -2.21 -2.66 -6.17
N PRO A 153 -1.66 -3.15 -5.05
CA PRO A 153 -0.71 -4.27 -5.04
C PRO A 153 -1.34 -5.61 -5.47
N PHE A 154 -2.66 -5.68 -5.54
CA PHE A 154 -3.40 -6.91 -5.83
C PHE A 154 -4.12 -6.88 -7.19
N ALA A 155 -4.09 -5.75 -7.93
CA ALA A 155 -4.91 -5.53 -9.12
C ALA A 155 -4.68 -6.55 -10.25
N ALA A 156 -3.43 -7.03 -10.41
CA ALA A 156 -3.05 -7.97 -11.46
C ALA A 156 -3.15 -9.45 -11.06
N LEU A 157 -3.75 -9.76 -9.89
CA LEU A 157 -3.80 -11.11 -9.34
C LEU A 157 -5.18 -11.73 -9.49
N ASP A 158 -5.23 -13.05 -9.69
CA ASP A 158 -6.46 -13.83 -9.56
C ASP A 158 -6.96 -13.81 -8.10
N GLU A 159 -8.23 -14.14 -7.89
CA GLU A 159 -8.90 -14.01 -6.60
C GLU A 159 -8.24 -14.85 -5.48
N ILE A 160 -7.77 -16.06 -5.80
CA ILE A 160 -7.14 -16.95 -4.79
C ILE A 160 -5.80 -16.39 -4.37
N THR A 161 -4.96 -16.01 -5.34
CA THR A 161 -3.64 -15.41 -5.09
C THR A 161 -3.76 -14.07 -4.36
N ARG A 162 -4.77 -13.26 -4.72
CA ARG A 162 -5.09 -11.98 -4.08
C ARG A 162 -5.39 -12.14 -2.60
N ARG A 163 -6.29 -13.07 -2.24
CA ARG A 163 -6.64 -13.35 -0.84
C ARG A 163 -5.45 -13.84 -0.04
N ALA A 164 -4.69 -14.78 -0.59
CA ALA A 164 -3.49 -15.31 0.06
C ALA A 164 -2.45 -14.20 0.30
N LEU A 165 -2.23 -13.31 -0.66
CA LEU A 165 -1.28 -12.20 -0.49
C LEU A 165 -1.76 -11.16 0.53
N ALA A 166 -3.08 -10.89 0.60
CA ALA A 166 -3.64 -10.02 1.63
C ALA A 166 -3.42 -10.60 3.05
N ASP A 167 -3.62 -11.91 3.21
CA ASP A 167 -3.35 -12.61 4.46
C ASP A 167 -1.88 -12.57 4.84
N ASP A 168 -0.96 -12.76 3.87
CA ASP A 168 0.48 -12.62 4.08
C ASP A 168 0.86 -11.21 4.53
N VAL A 169 0.29 -10.16 3.91
CA VAL A 169 0.54 -8.76 4.32
C VAL A 169 0.08 -8.52 5.75
N LEU A 170 -1.10 -9.02 6.13
CA LEU A 170 -1.61 -8.89 7.51
C LEU A 170 -0.76 -9.67 8.51
N ALA A 171 -0.26 -10.86 8.15
CA ALA A 171 0.64 -11.64 8.99
C ALA A 171 1.98 -10.92 9.21
N LEU A 172 2.54 -10.31 8.16
CA LEU A 172 3.75 -9.48 8.22
C LEU A 172 3.50 -8.23 9.08
N TRP A 173 2.36 -7.56 8.89
CA TRP A 173 1.97 -6.41 9.71
C TRP A 173 1.87 -6.76 11.19
N ALA A 174 1.28 -7.91 11.53
CA ALA A 174 1.15 -8.35 12.93
C ALA A 174 2.52 -8.48 13.62
N ARG A 175 3.56 -8.85 12.86
CA ARG A 175 4.92 -9.06 13.36
C ARG A 175 5.73 -7.78 13.47
N TYR A 176 5.64 -6.88 12.46
CA TYR A 176 6.53 -5.71 12.33
C TYR A 176 5.84 -4.39 12.63
N ARG A 177 4.52 -4.36 12.59
CA ARG A 177 3.69 -3.18 12.88
C ARG A 177 4.05 -1.91 12.11
N PRO A 178 4.44 -1.95 10.82
CA PRO A 178 4.55 -0.73 10.04
C PRO A 178 3.18 -0.04 9.95
N ALA A 179 3.15 1.28 9.81
CA ALA A 179 1.96 1.91 9.28
C ALA A 179 1.83 1.55 7.80
N ILE A 180 0.61 1.21 7.35
CA ILE A 180 0.36 0.85 5.95
C ILE A 180 -0.68 1.82 5.37
N VAL A 181 -0.38 2.41 4.21
CA VAL A 181 -1.39 3.08 3.38
C VAL A 181 -1.43 2.35 2.05
N PHE A 182 -2.59 1.83 1.68
CA PHE A 182 -2.72 1.16 0.40
C PHE A 182 -3.89 1.70 -0.41
N VAL A 183 -3.70 1.71 -1.72
CA VAL A 183 -4.71 2.08 -2.71
C VAL A 183 -5.34 0.82 -3.27
N THR A 184 -6.65 0.80 -3.37
CA THR A 184 -7.40 -0.23 -4.09
C THR A 184 -8.69 0.36 -4.66
N HIS A 185 -9.22 -0.27 -5.70
CA HIS A 185 -10.58 -0.02 -6.20
C HIS A 185 -11.56 -1.10 -5.70
N ASN A 186 -11.10 -2.09 -4.94
CA ASN A 186 -11.91 -3.18 -4.41
C ASN A 186 -12.30 -2.89 -2.95
N VAL A 187 -13.60 -2.72 -2.71
CA VAL A 187 -14.15 -2.42 -1.38
C VAL A 187 -13.89 -3.56 -0.39
N GLU A 188 -14.03 -4.82 -0.83
CA GLU A 188 -13.80 -5.97 0.05
C GLU A 188 -12.34 -6.07 0.51
N GLU A 189 -11.37 -5.76 -0.37
CA GLU A 189 -9.97 -5.67 0.02
C GLU A 189 -9.75 -4.58 1.05
N ALA A 190 -10.33 -3.40 0.82
CA ALA A 190 -10.21 -2.26 1.72
C ALA A 190 -10.72 -2.60 3.11
N VAL A 191 -11.93 -3.16 3.22
CA VAL A 191 -12.55 -3.54 4.50
C VAL A 191 -11.82 -4.71 5.16
N TYR A 192 -11.31 -5.66 4.36
CA TYR A 192 -10.59 -6.80 4.91
C TYR A 192 -9.26 -6.41 5.55
N MET A 193 -8.49 -5.55 4.91
CA MET A 193 -7.13 -5.26 5.34
C MET A 193 -7.02 -4.05 6.28
N ALA A 194 -7.87 -3.03 6.10
CA ALA A 194 -7.70 -1.77 6.80
C ALA A 194 -8.35 -1.76 8.20
N SER A 195 -7.81 -0.93 9.09
CA SER A 195 -8.49 -0.47 10.29
C SER A 195 -9.39 0.75 10.00
N ARG A 196 -9.12 1.46 8.89
CA ARG A 196 -9.89 2.62 8.43
C ARG A 196 -9.84 2.70 6.91
N VAL A 197 -11.01 2.91 6.30
CA VAL A 197 -11.16 3.15 4.86
C VAL A 197 -11.45 4.63 4.63
N VAL A 198 -10.66 5.27 3.78
CA VAL A 198 -10.85 6.65 3.33
C VAL A 198 -11.39 6.62 1.91
N VAL A 199 -12.60 7.10 1.74
CA VAL A 199 -13.29 7.17 0.46
C VAL A 199 -13.02 8.53 -0.17
N MET A 200 -12.53 8.52 -1.41
CA MET A 200 -12.21 9.74 -2.16
C MET A 200 -13.25 10.00 -3.26
N THR A 201 -13.59 11.28 -3.48
CA THR A 201 -14.48 11.73 -4.56
C THR A 201 -13.82 11.58 -5.92
N ARG A 202 -14.62 11.66 -6.99
CA ARG A 202 -14.10 11.85 -8.35
C ARG A 202 -13.37 13.21 -8.42
N GLY A 203 -12.33 13.34 -9.23
CA GLY A 203 -11.44 14.49 -9.29
C GLY A 203 -12.09 15.90 -9.25
N PRO A 204 -11.47 16.86 -8.52
CA PRO A 204 -10.27 16.65 -7.70
C PRO A 204 -10.59 15.81 -6.45
N GLY A 205 -9.67 14.87 -6.12
CA GLY A 205 -9.89 13.94 -5.02
C GLY A 205 -9.97 14.63 -3.66
N LEU A 206 -11.17 14.67 -3.11
CA LEU A 206 -11.47 15.08 -1.73
C LEU A 206 -11.82 13.85 -0.90
N VAL A 207 -11.77 13.96 0.42
CA VAL A 207 -12.30 12.91 1.30
C VAL A 207 -13.83 13.02 1.32
N ALA A 208 -14.51 12.00 0.78
CA ALA A 208 -15.96 11.88 0.85
C ALA A 208 -16.41 11.32 2.20
N ALA A 209 -15.70 10.30 2.69
CA ALA A 209 -15.99 9.67 3.97
C ALA A 209 -14.74 9.00 4.55
N GLN A 210 -14.75 8.78 5.87
CA GLN A 210 -13.81 7.92 6.57
C GLN A 210 -14.60 6.91 7.38
N VAL A 211 -14.41 5.62 7.10
CA VAL A 211 -15.14 4.52 7.72
C VAL A 211 -14.17 3.70 8.56
N ALA A 212 -14.39 3.62 9.85
CA ALA A 212 -13.66 2.70 10.73
C ALA A 212 -14.07 1.26 10.42
N VAL A 213 -13.12 0.34 10.50
CA VAL A 213 -13.39 -1.09 10.31
C VAL A 213 -13.13 -1.81 11.62
N ASP A 214 -14.19 -2.19 12.29
CA ASP A 214 -14.12 -2.87 13.58
C ASP A 214 -13.57 -4.29 13.47
N GLY A 215 -13.01 -4.76 14.58
CA GLY A 215 -12.50 -6.11 14.74
C GLY A 215 -10.98 -6.21 14.76
N PRO A 216 -10.47 -7.38 15.17
CA PRO A 216 -9.02 -7.57 15.35
C PRO A 216 -8.28 -7.63 14.02
N LEU A 217 -7.01 -7.20 14.03
CA LEU A 217 -6.04 -7.41 12.97
C LEU A 217 -4.86 -8.25 13.53
N PRO A 218 -4.41 -9.31 12.84
CA PRO A 218 -4.96 -9.88 11.58
C PRO A 218 -6.39 -10.38 11.71
N ARG A 219 -7.11 -10.42 10.58
CA ARG A 219 -8.51 -10.84 10.55
C ARG A 219 -8.65 -12.34 10.80
N PRO A 220 -9.63 -12.77 11.62
CA PRO A 220 -9.93 -14.19 11.76
C PRO A 220 -10.54 -14.77 10.47
N ALA A 221 -10.39 -16.08 10.25
CA ALA A 221 -10.80 -16.75 9.02
C ALA A 221 -12.27 -16.48 8.60
N HIS A 222 -13.17 -16.35 9.58
CA HIS A 222 -14.60 -16.08 9.35
C HIS A 222 -14.93 -14.59 9.11
N PHE A 223 -13.96 -13.68 9.19
CA PHE A 223 -14.24 -12.23 9.10
C PHE A 223 -14.95 -11.86 7.80
N ARG A 224 -14.51 -12.38 6.64
CA ARG A 224 -15.12 -12.10 5.33
C ARG A 224 -16.59 -12.54 5.22
N THR A 225 -17.04 -13.46 6.05
CA THR A 225 -18.42 -13.96 6.07
C THR A 225 -19.27 -13.36 7.19
N SER A 226 -18.70 -12.52 8.03
CA SER A 226 -19.38 -11.88 9.15
C SER A 226 -20.39 -10.82 8.70
N ALA A 227 -21.40 -10.55 9.54
CA ALA A 227 -22.35 -9.46 9.28
C ALA A 227 -21.63 -8.10 9.26
N GLY A 228 -20.75 -7.84 10.24
CA GLY A 228 -20.02 -6.58 10.32
C GLY A 228 -19.15 -6.30 9.11
N PHE A 229 -18.53 -7.32 8.50
CA PHE A 229 -17.80 -7.14 7.23
C PHE A 229 -18.73 -6.67 6.10
N ARG A 230 -19.90 -7.30 5.95
CA ARG A 230 -20.89 -6.94 4.91
C ARG A 230 -21.45 -5.53 5.11
N GLU A 231 -21.84 -5.18 6.33
CA GLU A 231 -22.36 -3.87 6.69
C GLU A 231 -21.33 -2.76 6.44
N THR A 232 -20.06 -3.00 6.82
CA THR A 232 -18.97 -2.04 6.56
C THR A 232 -18.69 -1.91 5.06
N ALA A 233 -18.69 -3.02 4.30
CA ALA A 233 -18.50 -3.00 2.86
C ALA A 233 -19.64 -2.25 2.14
N GLU A 234 -20.88 -2.43 2.59
CA GLU A 234 -22.03 -1.69 2.09
C GLU A 234 -21.89 -0.19 2.39
N THR A 235 -21.53 0.18 3.63
CA THR A 235 -21.29 1.58 4.03
C THR A 235 -20.24 2.24 3.15
N VAL A 236 -19.11 1.56 2.90
CA VAL A 236 -18.05 2.06 2.02
C VAL A 236 -18.53 2.18 0.58
N SER A 237 -19.33 1.22 0.09
CA SER A 237 -19.88 1.22 -1.27
C SER A 237 -20.86 2.38 -1.48
N ILE A 238 -21.72 2.66 -0.51
CA ILE A 238 -22.66 3.80 -0.53
C ILE A 238 -21.88 5.12 -0.56
N ALA A 239 -20.87 5.26 0.32
CA ALA A 239 -20.04 6.45 0.36
C ALA A 239 -19.27 6.68 -0.96
N LEU A 240 -18.81 5.57 -1.59
CA LEU A 240 -18.12 5.62 -2.89
C LEU A 240 -19.07 6.08 -4.00
N ALA A 241 -20.31 5.58 -4.04
CA ALA A 241 -21.32 6.00 -5.01
C ALA A 241 -21.65 7.49 -4.85
N ALA A 242 -21.92 7.95 -3.63
CA ALA A 242 -22.17 9.36 -3.33
C ALA A 242 -20.98 10.27 -3.72
N GLY A 243 -19.73 9.82 -3.47
CA GLY A 243 -18.52 10.56 -3.86
C GLY A 243 -18.29 10.63 -5.37
N MET A 244 -18.90 9.74 -6.15
CA MET A 244 -18.88 9.79 -7.61
C MET A 244 -19.89 10.80 -8.17
N GLU A 245 -21.05 10.96 -7.54
CA GLU A 245 -22.12 11.87 -7.94
C GLU A 245 -21.83 13.33 -7.58
N ALA A 246 -21.23 13.58 -6.42
CA ALA A 246 -20.92 14.92 -5.91
C ALA A 246 -19.95 15.73 -6.79
N ALA A 247 -19.32 15.10 -7.77
CA ALA A 247 -18.34 15.70 -8.69
C ALA A 247 -18.88 15.84 -10.13
N ALA A 248 -20.17 15.61 -10.37
CA ALA A 248 -20.86 15.86 -11.63
C ALA A 248 -21.53 17.22 -11.63
#